data_11a3bf5fce35c73dcbb149bbcdf5ee24
#
_entry.id   11a3bf5fce35c73dcbb149bbcdf5ee24
#
_cell.length_a   1.000
_cell.length_b   1.000
_cell.length_c   1.000
_cell.angle_alpha   90.00
_cell.angle_beta   90.00
_cell.angle_gamma   90.00
#
_symmetry.space_group_name_H-M   'P 1'
#
loop_
_entity.id
_entity.type
_entity.pdbx_description
1 polymer ?
#
loop_
_entity_poly.entity_id
_entity_poly.type
_entity_poly.pdbx_seq_one_letter_code
_entity_poly.pdbx_strand_id
1 'polypeptide(L)'
;MNTPHLPRGPVMADVAAYHLTEEEKQRLLDPAVGGVILFRRNFENVSQLKALVQEIKAVRTPELIIAVDHEGGRVQRFIDGFTRLPAMNVLGEIWDNEGQEAACAQAEQVGWVLATELSACGIDLSFTPVLDLDWGQCAVIGNRSFHRDANIVTQLALALQKGLNKGGMKSCGKHFPGHGFVEGDSHHVLPCDERSREALEAADLIPFRALSQAGMAAVMPAHVVYPQIDSQPAGFSEKWLKQILRQEIGFNGVIFSDDLTMEGACGVGGIKERARLSFEAGCDIVLVCNRPDLVDELRNGFHAPANADLAARWQYMANTLTIQEAADIMATEAFQAAQQATAKLATPKDIAGGVKVGEAF
;
A
#
# COMPACT_ATOMS: atom_id res chain seq x y z
N MET A 1 11.87 -31.21 -7.69
CA MET A 1 13.09 -30.46 -7.28
C MET A 1 12.79 -29.81 -5.94
N ASN A 2 13.73 -29.79 -4.99
CA ASN A 2 13.46 -29.12 -3.69
C ASN A 2 13.44 -27.60 -3.92
N THR A 3 12.37 -26.94 -3.48
CA THR A 3 12.25 -25.48 -3.50
C THR A 3 13.38 -24.86 -2.64
N PRO A 4 14.19 -23.93 -3.17
CA PRO A 4 15.31 -23.38 -2.43
C PRO A 4 14.85 -22.59 -1.19
N HIS A 5 15.56 -22.76 -0.08
CA HIS A 5 15.33 -22.01 1.15
C HIS A 5 16.20 -20.74 1.15
N LEU A 6 15.56 -19.57 1.03
CA LEU A 6 16.24 -18.27 0.93
C LEU A 6 15.52 -17.26 1.83
N PRO A 7 16.22 -16.47 2.67
CA PRO A 7 15.58 -15.43 3.47
C PRO A 7 14.94 -14.36 2.56
N ARG A 8 13.82 -13.77 2.98
CA ARG A 8 13.22 -12.62 2.28
C ARG A 8 14.09 -11.40 2.46
N GLY A 9 14.57 -10.81 1.35
CA GLY A 9 15.32 -9.57 1.36
C GLY A 9 14.43 -8.32 1.46
N PRO A 10 15.03 -7.14 1.50
CA PRO A 10 14.29 -5.89 1.74
C PRO A 10 13.77 -5.22 0.46
N VAL A 11 13.77 -5.90 -0.68
CA VAL A 11 13.29 -5.34 -1.96
C VAL A 11 11.97 -5.98 -2.33
N MET A 12 10.97 -5.18 -2.65
CA MET A 12 9.75 -5.58 -3.32
C MET A 12 9.84 -5.17 -4.79
N ALA A 13 9.78 -6.15 -5.69
CA ALA A 13 9.82 -5.96 -7.13
C ALA A 13 8.45 -6.25 -7.76
N ASP A 14 8.34 -6.08 -9.07
CA ASP A 14 7.16 -6.45 -9.85
C ASP A 14 7.48 -7.49 -10.91
N VAL A 15 6.43 -7.93 -11.61
CA VAL A 15 6.52 -8.85 -12.74
C VAL A 15 5.77 -8.30 -13.96
N ALA A 16 6.18 -8.71 -15.15
CA ALA A 16 5.78 -8.04 -16.38
C ALA A 16 4.37 -8.41 -16.88
N ALA A 17 3.93 -9.66 -16.68
CA ALA A 17 2.75 -10.19 -17.38
C ALA A 17 1.95 -11.19 -16.54
N TYR A 18 1.18 -12.06 -17.22
CA TYR A 18 0.26 -13.03 -16.62
C TYR A 18 0.93 -14.28 -16.08
N HIS A 19 2.18 -14.53 -16.44
CA HIS A 19 2.98 -15.68 -16.03
C HIS A 19 4.43 -15.25 -15.84
N LEU A 20 5.18 -15.96 -15.00
CA LEU A 20 6.59 -15.69 -14.79
C LEU A 20 7.43 -16.17 -15.97
N THR A 21 8.31 -15.31 -16.47
CA THR A 21 9.42 -15.70 -17.34
C THR A 21 10.54 -16.38 -16.54
N GLU A 22 11.43 -17.10 -17.21
CA GLU A 22 12.60 -17.70 -16.55
C GLU A 22 13.54 -16.64 -15.96
N GLU A 23 13.67 -15.48 -16.61
CA GLU A 23 14.43 -14.35 -16.11
C GLU A 23 13.83 -13.79 -14.80
N GLU A 24 12.52 -13.62 -14.75
CA GLU A 24 11.82 -13.18 -13.54
C GLU A 24 11.96 -14.21 -12.41
N LYS A 25 11.85 -15.51 -12.68
CA LYS A 25 12.12 -16.55 -11.68
C LYS A 25 13.52 -16.44 -11.10
N GLN A 26 14.53 -16.19 -11.95
CA GLN A 26 15.92 -15.98 -11.48
C GLN A 26 16.04 -14.69 -10.65
N ARG A 27 15.31 -13.63 -11.02
CA ARG A 27 15.26 -12.38 -10.24
C ARG A 27 14.62 -12.60 -8.87
N LEU A 28 13.50 -13.34 -8.80
CA LEU A 28 12.79 -13.65 -7.57
C LEU A 28 13.54 -14.65 -6.66
N LEU A 29 14.48 -15.40 -7.20
CA LEU A 29 15.39 -16.27 -6.43
C LEU A 29 16.52 -15.48 -5.76
N ASP A 30 16.70 -14.20 -6.08
CA ASP A 30 17.75 -13.40 -5.46
C ASP A 30 17.43 -13.13 -3.98
N PRO A 31 18.41 -13.30 -3.07
CA PRO A 31 18.21 -13.03 -1.64
C PRO A 31 17.82 -11.58 -1.32
N ALA A 32 18.10 -10.62 -2.20
CA ALA A 32 17.66 -9.23 -2.02
C ALA A 32 16.15 -9.06 -2.13
N VAL A 33 15.45 -9.95 -2.85
CA VAL A 33 14.00 -9.84 -3.07
C VAL A 33 13.24 -10.54 -1.94
N GLY A 34 12.23 -9.87 -1.38
CA GLY A 34 11.38 -10.39 -0.31
C GLY A 34 9.90 -10.40 -0.65
N GLY A 35 9.47 -9.62 -1.64
CA GLY A 35 8.07 -9.51 -2.05
C GLY A 35 7.89 -9.15 -3.51
N VAL A 36 6.64 -9.27 -3.96
CA VAL A 36 6.19 -8.90 -5.32
C VAL A 36 4.95 -8.03 -5.21
N ILE A 37 4.95 -6.89 -5.92
CA ILE A 37 3.75 -6.07 -6.11
C ILE A 37 3.15 -6.36 -7.49
N LEU A 38 1.84 -6.57 -7.53
CA LEU A 38 1.09 -6.82 -8.75
C LEU A 38 0.36 -5.56 -9.21
N PHE A 39 0.23 -5.43 -10.53
CA PHE A 39 -0.43 -4.33 -11.22
C PHE A 39 -1.56 -4.86 -12.12
N ARG A 40 -2.32 -3.93 -12.73
CA ARG A 40 -3.39 -4.32 -13.65
C ARG A 40 -2.92 -5.19 -14.80
N ARG A 41 -1.70 -4.99 -15.32
CA ARG A 41 -1.11 -5.81 -16.40
C ARG A 41 -0.91 -7.29 -16.03
N ASN A 42 -0.95 -7.61 -14.74
CA ASN A 42 -0.81 -8.98 -14.24
C ASN A 42 -2.16 -9.70 -14.09
N PHE A 43 -3.26 -9.07 -14.51
CA PHE A 43 -4.62 -9.57 -14.31
C PHE A 43 -5.40 -9.67 -15.61
N GLU A 44 -5.75 -10.88 -15.98
CA GLU A 44 -6.71 -11.20 -17.06
C GLU A 44 -8.07 -11.65 -16.48
N ASN A 45 -8.03 -12.60 -15.55
CA ASN A 45 -9.18 -13.11 -14.80
C ASN A 45 -8.72 -13.76 -13.49
N VAL A 46 -9.67 -14.09 -12.60
CA VAL A 46 -9.38 -14.65 -11.27
C VAL A 46 -8.59 -15.96 -11.34
N SER A 47 -8.88 -16.84 -12.31
CA SER A 47 -8.18 -18.13 -12.45
C SER A 47 -6.71 -17.94 -12.83
N GLN A 48 -6.46 -17.04 -13.79
CA GLN A 48 -5.11 -16.69 -14.21
C GLN A 48 -4.33 -16.02 -13.07
N LEU A 49 -4.94 -15.09 -12.33
CA LEU A 49 -4.31 -14.44 -11.18
C LEU A 49 -3.87 -15.45 -10.11
N LYS A 50 -4.74 -16.41 -9.77
CA LYS A 50 -4.41 -17.49 -8.84
C LYS A 50 -3.23 -18.33 -9.32
N ALA A 51 -3.16 -18.62 -10.62
CA ALA A 51 -2.05 -19.36 -11.21
C ALA A 51 -0.73 -18.56 -11.09
N LEU A 52 -0.74 -17.27 -11.43
CA LEU A 52 0.44 -16.40 -11.29
C LEU A 52 0.91 -16.30 -9.83
N VAL A 53 -0.03 -16.11 -8.88
CA VAL A 53 0.28 -16.07 -7.45
C VAL A 53 0.93 -17.38 -6.99
N GLN A 54 0.42 -18.53 -7.43
CA GLN A 54 1.02 -19.84 -7.13
C GLN A 54 2.41 -19.99 -7.74
N GLU A 55 2.62 -19.54 -8.98
CA GLU A 55 3.94 -19.55 -9.62
C GLU A 55 4.95 -18.73 -8.80
N ILE A 56 4.58 -17.51 -8.36
CA ILE A 56 5.44 -16.64 -7.54
C ILE A 56 5.75 -17.30 -6.19
N LYS A 57 4.75 -17.81 -5.49
CA LYS A 57 4.94 -18.45 -4.18
C LYS A 57 5.76 -19.73 -4.25
N ALA A 58 5.69 -20.47 -5.36
CA ALA A 58 6.46 -21.70 -5.57
C ALA A 58 7.95 -21.49 -5.85
N VAL A 59 8.40 -20.26 -6.13
CA VAL A 59 9.81 -19.97 -6.50
C VAL A 59 10.75 -20.34 -5.36
N ARG A 60 10.39 -20.06 -4.11
CA ARG A 60 11.28 -20.20 -2.94
C ARG A 60 10.54 -20.43 -1.63
N THR A 61 11.26 -20.82 -0.60
CA THR A 61 10.80 -20.93 0.78
C THR A 61 11.68 -20.07 1.71
N PRO A 62 11.12 -19.24 2.62
CA PRO A 62 9.71 -18.90 2.73
C PRO A 62 9.17 -18.20 1.48
N GLU A 63 7.88 -18.35 1.22
CA GLU A 63 7.20 -17.74 0.08
C GLU A 63 7.39 -16.22 0.05
N LEU A 64 7.45 -15.63 -1.14
CA LEU A 64 7.43 -14.18 -1.30
C LEU A 64 6.09 -13.59 -0.85
N ILE A 65 6.13 -12.42 -0.24
CA ILE A 65 4.92 -11.66 0.10
C ILE A 65 4.40 -10.97 -1.16
N ILE A 66 3.10 -11.12 -1.42
CA ILE A 66 2.46 -10.55 -2.61
C ILE A 66 1.56 -9.40 -2.21
N ALA A 67 1.83 -8.23 -2.78
CA ALA A 67 1.10 -6.99 -2.55
C ALA A 67 0.41 -6.49 -3.81
N VAL A 68 -0.53 -5.56 -3.64
CA VAL A 68 -1.21 -4.85 -4.72
C VAL A 68 -1.67 -3.48 -4.24
N ASP A 69 -1.82 -2.50 -5.14
CA ASP A 69 -2.61 -1.30 -4.90
C ASP A 69 -4.08 -1.56 -5.26
N HIS A 70 -4.87 -1.91 -4.29
CA HIS A 70 -6.28 -2.23 -4.45
C HIS A 70 -7.08 -1.47 -3.39
N GLU A 71 -7.25 -0.16 -3.62
CA GLU A 71 -7.85 0.77 -2.66
C GLU A 71 -9.36 0.85 -2.82
N GLY A 72 -9.82 0.86 -4.07
CA GLY A 72 -11.19 1.14 -4.50
C GLY A 72 -11.23 2.28 -5.51
N GLY A 73 -12.41 2.57 -6.04
CA GLY A 73 -12.60 3.60 -7.07
C GLY A 73 -11.68 3.39 -8.28
N ARG A 74 -10.91 4.42 -8.63
CA ARG A 74 -9.95 4.39 -9.76
C ARG A 74 -8.66 3.60 -9.47
N VAL A 75 -8.37 3.31 -8.20
CA VAL A 75 -7.20 2.52 -7.79
C VAL A 75 -7.66 1.13 -7.35
N GLN A 76 -8.24 0.39 -8.28
CA GLN A 76 -8.62 -1.00 -8.13
C GLN A 76 -8.03 -1.79 -9.30
N ARG A 77 -6.95 -2.59 -9.06
CA ARG A 77 -6.21 -3.27 -10.14
C ARG A 77 -6.96 -4.45 -10.74
N PHE A 78 -7.68 -5.20 -9.93
CA PHE A 78 -8.44 -6.37 -10.36
C PHE A 78 -9.93 -6.04 -10.35
N ILE A 79 -10.61 -6.25 -11.52
CA ILE A 79 -11.97 -5.80 -11.72
C ILE A 79 -12.90 -6.98 -12.00
N ASP A 80 -12.64 -7.72 -13.06
CA ASP A 80 -13.55 -8.78 -13.51
C ASP A 80 -13.48 -9.99 -12.55
N GLY A 81 -14.61 -10.31 -11.93
CA GLY A 81 -14.70 -11.34 -10.90
C GLY A 81 -14.39 -10.86 -9.47
N PHE A 82 -14.09 -9.58 -9.28
CA PHE A 82 -13.98 -8.91 -7.99
C PHE A 82 -15.14 -7.94 -7.78
N THR A 83 -15.52 -7.71 -6.54
CA THR A 83 -16.50 -6.68 -6.17
C THR A 83 -15.95 -5.30 -6.55
N ARG A 84 -16.74 -4.47 -7.24
CA ARG A 84 -16.38 -3.07 -7.45
C ARG A 84 -16.44 -2.34 -6.13
N LEU A 85 -15.31 -1.82 -5.70
CA LEU A 85 -15.16 -1.05 -4.47
C LEU A 85 -15.43 0.44 -4.76
N PRO A 86 -16.10 1.16 -3.86
CA PRO A 86 -16.28 2.60 -4.00
C PRO A 86 -14.92 3.33 -3.90
N ALA A 87 -14.88 4.55 -4.40
CA ALA A 87 -13.83 5.49 -4.01
C ALA A 87 -14.04 5.85 -2.51
N MET A 88 -12.96 6.08 -1.78
CA MET A 88 -13.03 6.24 -0.32
C MET A 88 -13.81 7.48 0.11
N ASN A 89 -13.86 8.54 -0.71
CA ASN A 89 -14.68 9.74 -0.43
C ASN A 89 -16.18 9.43 -0.31
N VAL A 90 -16.69 8.37 -0.97
CA VAL A 90 -18.09 7.93 -0.84
C VAL A 90 -18.43 7.60 0.62
N LEU A 91 -17.47 7.02 1.36
CA LEU A 91 -17.66 6.75 2.79
C LEU A 91 -17.72 8.05 3.62
N GLY A 92 -16.96 9.08 3.21
CA GLY A 92 -17.07 10.43 3.77
C GLY A 92 -18.43 11.08 3.47
N GLU A 93 -18.95 10.91 2.25
CA GLU A 93 -20.28 11.39 1.88
C GLU A 93 -21.40 10.70 2.69
N ILE A 94 -21.25 9.40 2.97
CA ILE A 94 -22.18 8.68 3.87
C ILE A 94 -22.07 9.24 5.30
N TRP A 95 -20.86 9.54 5.77
CA TRP A 95 -20.69 10.19 7.07
C TRP A 95 -21.46 11.50 7.17
N ASP A 96 -21.34 12.36 6.17
CA ASP A 96 -21.99 13.68 6.15
C ASP A 96 -23.52 13.58 6.04
N ASN A 97 -24.05 12.58 5.34
CA ASN A 97 -25.48 12.44 5.07
C ASN A 97 -26.22 11.54 6.07
N GLU A 98 -25.56 10.46 6.55
CA GLU A 98 -26.19 9.39 7.34
C GLU A 98 -25.55 9.23 8.73
N GLY A 99 -24.39 9.88 8.95
CA GLY A 99 -23.69 9.89 10.23
C GLY A 99 -22.63 8.80 10.40
N GLN A 100 -21.90 8.91 11.50
CA GLN A 100 -20.72 8.10 11.81
C GLN A 100 -21.00 6.60 11.81
N GLU A 101 -22.08 6.16 12.45
CA GLU A 101 -22.37 4.73 12.61
C GLU A 101 -22.57 4.04 11.27
N ALA A 102 -23.36 4.65 10.37
CA ALA A 102 -23.60 4.14 9.02
C ALA A 102 -22.30 4.09 8.20
N ALA A 103 -21.55 5.18 8.19
CA ALA A 103 -20.31 5.28 7.42
C ALA A 103 -19.23 4.28 7.91
N CYS A 104 -19.04 4.14 9.22
CA CYS A 104 -18.08 3.18 9.78
C CYS A 104 -18.50 1.73 9.51
N ALA A 105 -19.79 1.41 9.57
CA ALA A 105 -20.29 0.07 9.21
C ALA A 105 -19.99 -0.26 7.76
N GLN A 106 -20.20 0.68 6.82
CA GLN A 106 -19.86 0.51 5.42
C GLN A 106 -18.35 0.41 5.20
N ALA A 107 -17.54 1.23 5.86
CA ALA A 107 -16.07 1.15 5.77
C ALA A 107 -15.53 -0.21 6.24
N GLU A 108 -16.05 -0.78 7.34
CA GLU A 108 -15.69 -2.12 7.79
C GLU A 108 -16.08 -3.19 6.76
N GLN A 109 -17.27 -3.09 6.15
CA GLN A 109 -17.69 -4.02 5.10
C GLN A 109 -16.81 -3.92 3.86
N VAL A 110 -16.48 -2.72 3.38
CA VAL A 110 -15.58 -2.49 2.26
C VAL A 110 -14.22 -3.14 2.52
N GLY A 111 -13.63 -2.91 3.69
CA GLY A 111 -12.35 -3.52 4.08
C GLY A 111 -12.42 -5.05 4.14
N TRP A 112 -13.52 -5.60 4.64
CA TRP A 112 -13.72 -7.05 4.72
C TRP A 112 -13.84 -7.70 3.35
N VAL A 113 -14.63 -7.09 2.44
CA VAL A 113 -14.79 -7.58 1.06
C VAL A 113 -13.47 -7.51 0.32
N LEU A 114 -12.79 -6.37 0.34
CA LEU A 114 -11.49 -6.16 -0.28
C LEU A 114 -10.48 -7.24 0.13
N ALA A 115 -10.30 -7.41 1.44
CA ALA A 115 -9.30 -8.32 1.97
C ALA A 115 -9.62 -9.78 1.68
N THR A 116 -10.87 -10.20 1.87
CA THR A 116 -11.26 -11.60 1.68
C THR A 116 -11.13 -12.04 0.22
N GLU A 117 -11.54 -11.20 -0.75
CA GLU A 117 -11.41 -11.51 -2.17
C GLU A 117 -9.96 -11.64 -2.62
N LEU A 118 -9.09 -10.74 -2.15
CA LEU A 118 -7.65 -10.81 -2.42
C LEU A 118 -7.01 -12.03 -1.73
N SER A 119 -7.38 -12.32 -0.49
CA SER A 119 -6.92 -13.49 0.26
C SER A 119 -7.28 -14.80 -0.43
N ALA A 120 -8.49 -14.89 -1.02
CA ALA A 120 -8.93 -16.05 -1.81
C ALA A 120 -8.12 -16.23 -3.11
N CYS A 121 -7.33 -15.24 -3.51
CA CYS A 121 -6.37 -15.34 -4.60
C CYS A 121 -4.93 -15.57 -4.11
N GLY A 122 -4.69 -15.62 -2.79
CA GLY A 122 -3.38 -15.82 -2.20
C GLY A 122 -2.52 -14.56 -2.12
N ILE A 123 -3.13 -13.38 -2.24
CA ILE A 123 -2.47 -12.08 -2.07
C ILE A 123 -2.40 -11.74 -0.58
N ASP A 124 -1.25 -11.25 -0.13
CA ASP A 124 -0.97 -11.08 1.28
C ASP A 124 -1.41 -9.70 1.80
N LEU A 125 -1.31 -8.65 0.95
CA LEU A 125 -1.57 -7.29 1.40
C LEU A 125 -2.05 -6.38 0.26
N SER A 126 -2.93 -5.41 0.57
CA SER A 126 -3.15 -4.22 -0.25
C SER A 126 -2.56 -3.00 0.44
N PHE A 127 -1.91 -2.10 -0.31
CA PHE A 127 -1.41 -0.83 0.21
C PHE A 127 -2.58 0.15 0.45
N THR A 128 -3.30 -0.07 1.55
CA THR A 128 -4.48 0.69 2.00
C THR A 128 -4.56 0.68 3.54
N PRO A 129 -5.15 1.71 4.20
CA PRO A 129 -5.86 2.87 3.67
C PRO A 129 -4.97 4.05 3.23
N VAL A 130 -5.53 4.89 2.35
CA VAL A 130 -5.04 6.25 2.14
C VAL A 130 -5.50 7.11 3.32
N LEU A 131 -4.54 7.70 4.05
CA LEU A 131 -4.79 8.55 5.23
C LEU A 131 -4.64 10.05 4.91
N ASP A 132 -4.30 10.37 3.67
CA ASP A 132 -4.19 11.74 3.19
C ASP A 132 -5.54 12.45 3.29
N LEU A 133 -5.52 13.70 3.77
CA LEU A 133 -6.73 14.52 3.85
C LEU A 133 -7.05 15.12 2.47
N ASP A 134 -8.34 15.25 2.14
CA ASP A 134 -8.77 15.96 0.93
C ASP A 134 -8.75 17.48 1.13
N TRP A 135 -7.62 18.10 0.81
CA TRP A 135 -7.47 19.56 0.81
C TRP A 135 -8.06 20.21 -0.44
N GLY A 136 -8.54 19.41 -1.41
CA GLY A 136 -9.19 19.90 -2.63
C GLY A 136 -8.24 20.33 -3.75
N GLN A 137 -6.92 20.23 -3.56
CA GLN A 137 -5.92 20.69 -4.54
C GLN A 137 -5.03 19.59 -5.10
N CYS A 138 -4.95 18.43 -4.45
CA CYS A 138 -4.14 17.30 -4.90
C CYS A 138 -4.95 16.34 -5.79
N ALA A 139 -4.82 16.45 -7.12
CA ALA A 139 -5.53 15.57 -8.04
C ALA A 139 -5.15 14.07 -7.91
N VAL A 140 -3.93 13.79 -7.46
CA VAL A 140 -3.45 12.41 -7.25
C VAL A 140 -4.18 11.76 -6.08
N ILE A 141 -4.44 12.49 -5.02
CA ILE A 141 -5.22 12.01 -3.87
C ILE A 141 -6.70 12.09 -4.19
N GLY A 142 -7.28 13.27 -4.36
CA GLY A 142 -8.68 13.45 -4.75
C GLY A 142 -9.63 12.51 -4.01
N ASN A 143 -10.45 11.77 -4.75
CA ASN A 143 -11.43 10.83 -4.22
C ASN A 143 -10.86 9.55 -3.57
N ARG A 144 -9.53 9.36 -3.53
CA ARG A 144 -8.88 8.31 -2.74
C ARG A 144 -8.89 8.63 -1.25
N SER A 145 -8.93 9.92 -0.87
CA SER A 145 -9.13 10.35 0.51
C SER A 145 -10.55 10.06 0.98
N PHE A 146 -10.72 9.72 2.26
CA PHE A 146 -12.04 9.58 2.87
C PHE A 146 -12.77 10.91 3.03
N HIS A 147 -12.05 11.94 3.48
CA HIS A 147 -12.63 13.24 3.81
C HIS A 147 -11.55 14.30 4.03
N ARG A 148 -11.95 15.57 4.15
CA ARG A 148 -11.05 16.68 4.52
C ARG A 148 -10.80 16.80 6.04
N ASP A 149 -11.70 16.29 6.86
CA ASP A 149 -11.60 16.35 8.33
C ASP A 149 -10.80 15.14 8.83
N ALA A 150 -9.73 15.42 9.58
CA ALA A 150 -8.79 14.42 10.07
C ALA A 150 -9.46 13.41 11.05
N ASN A 151 -10.46 13.82 11.82
CA ASN A 151 -11.16 12.92 12.74
C ASN A 151 -12.07 11.96 11.96
N ILE A 152 -12.75 12.45 10.93
CA ILE A 152 -13.57 11.62 10.03
C ILE A 152 -12.69 10.60 9.30
N VAL A 153 -11.57 11.04 8.69
CA VAL A 153 -10.60 10.14 8.08
C VAL A 153 -10.12 9.08 9.07
N THR A 154 -9.82 9.48 10.30
CA THR A 154 -9.38 8.56 11.36
C THR A 154 -10.42 7.48 11.64
N GLN A 155 -11.69 7.85 11.87
CA GLN A 155 -12.73 6.89 12.22
C GLN A 155 -13.04 5.93 11.07
N LEU A 156 -13.12 6.44 9.84
CA LEU A 156 -13.36 5.62 8.65
C LEU A 156 -12.17 4.68 8.35
N ALA A 157 -10.95 5.15 8.49
CA ALA A 157 -9.75 4.33 8.31
C ALA A 157 -9.62 3.23 9.38
N LEU A 158 -9.96 3.52 10.64
CA LEU A 158 -10.03 2.51 11.71
C LEU A 158 -11.08 1.43 11.41
N ALA A 159 -12.24 1.83 10.91
CA ALA A 159 -13.29 0.89 10.51
C ALA A 159 -12.85 0.03 9.32
N LEU A 160 -12.24 0.64 8.29
CA LEU A 160 -11.68 -0.11 7.16
C LEU A 160 -10.60 -1.10 7.62
N GLN A 161 -9.66 -0.66 8.49
CA GLN A 161 -8.62 -1.53 9.07
C GLN A 161 -9.22 -2.74 9.80
N LYS A 162 -10.33 -2.54 10.53
CA LYS A 162 -11.04 -3.65 11.18
C LYS A 162 -11.57 -4.64 10.16
N GLY A 163 -12.14 -4.16 9.06
CA GLY A 163 -12.58 -4.99 7.95
C GLY A 163 -11.43 -5.73 7.28
N LEU A 164 -10.31 -5.07 6.99
CA LEU A 164 -9.10 -5.70 6.45
C LEU A 164 -8.62 -6.85 7.35
N ASN A 165 -8.51 -6.61 8.64
CA ASN A 165 -8.10 -7.62 9.62
C ASN A 165 -9.07 -8.83 9.65
N LYS A 166 -10.38 -8.60 9.54
CA LYS A 166 -11.40 -9.65 9.45
C LYS A 166 -11.24 -10.51 8.19
N GLY A 167 -10.76 -9.92 7.10
CA GLY A 167 -10.44 -10.60 5.85
C GLY A 167 -9.01 -11.16 5.78
N GLY A 168 -8.27 -11.16 6.90
CA GLY A 168 -6.93 -11.74 7.00
C GLY A 168 -5.78 -10.82 6.64
N MET A 169 -6.03 -9.59 6.19
CA MET A 169 -5.00 -8.66 5.75
C MET A 169 -4.64 -7.63 6.81
N LYS A 170 -3.38 -7.19 6.76
CA LYS A 170 -2.87 -6.07 7.53
C LYS A 170 -3.04 -4.76 6.76
N SER A 171 -3.15 -3.64 7.49
CA SER A 171 -3.25 -2.29 6.91
C SER A 171 -1.89 -1.65 6.65
N CYS A 172 -1.81 -0.81 5.61
CA CYS A 172 -0.68 0.05 5.31
C CYS A 172 -1.17 1.47 5.08
N GLY A 173 -0.94 2.35 6.05
CA GLY A 173 -1.34 3.76 5.96
C GLY A 173 -0.41 4.55 5.05
N LYS A 174 -0.97 5.33 4.13
CA LYS A 174 -0.22 6.14 3.16
C LYS A 174 -0.89 7.46 2.86
N HIS A 175 -0.16 8.50 2.48
CA HIS A 175 1.29 8.61 2.32
C HIS A 175 1.86 9.51 3.41
N PHE A 176 2.53 8.94 4.39
CA PHE A 176 3.04 9.67 5.56
C PHE A 176 4.03 10.79 5.16
N PRO A 177 3.95 11.98 5.73
CA PRO A 177 3.03 12.47 6.77
C PRO A 177 1.70 13.06 6.26
N GLY A 178 1.42 13.04 4.95
CA GLY A 178 0.20 13.51 4.30
C GLY A 178 0.50 14.19 2.97
N HIS A 179 0.03 13.62 1.86
CA HIS A 179 0.26 14.09 0.48
C HIS A 179 -0.85 15.04 -0.03
N GLY A 180 -1.98 15.15 0.67
CA GLY A 180 -3.20 15.77 0.13
C GLY A 180 -3.13 17.29 -0.07
N PHE A 181 -2.16 18.00 0.52
CA PHE A 181 -2.04 19.46 0.45
C PHE A 181 -1.26 19.96 -0.79
N VAL A 182 -0.44 19.13 -1.42
CA VAL A 182 0.41 19.54 -2.54
C VAL A 182 -0.27 19.33 -3.88
N GLU A 183 -0.16 20.30 -4.79
CA GLU A 183 -0.70 20.21 -6.15
C GLU A 183 0.09 19.24 -7.05
N GLY A 184 1.39 19.11 -6.80
CA GLY A 184 2.30 18.29 -7.59
C GLY A 184 2.04 16.79 -7.43
N ASP A 185 2.08 16.10 -8.58
CA ASP A 185 2.08 14.63 -8.62
C ASP A 185 3.51 14.11 -8.45
N SER A 186 3.78 13.39 -7.36
CA SER A 186 5.10 12.83 -7.06
C SER A 186 5.59 11.79 -8.09
N HIS A 187 4.70 11.29 -8.97
CA HIS A 187 5.10 10.50 -10.13
C HIS A 187 5.81 11.32 -11.22
N HIS A 188 5.60 12.65 -11.27
CA HIS A 188 6.09 13.53 -12.32
C HIS A 188 7.00 14.66 -11.84
N VAL A 189 6.88 15.08 -10.58
CA VAL A 189 7.64 16.16 -9.97
C VAL A 189 7.97 15.82 -8.52
N LEU A 190 8.89 16.57 -7.90
CA LEU A 190 9.10 16.53 -6.46
C LEU A 190 8.22 17.59 -5.78
N PRO A 191 7.08 17.21 -5.16
CA PRO A 191 6.20 18.16 -4.52
C PRO A 191 6.80 18.72 -3.24
N CYS A 192 6.38 19.95 -2.87
CA CYS A 192 6.84 20.63 -1.67
C CYS A 192 5.66 21.17 -0.87
N ASP A 193 5.59 20.83 0.41
CA ASP A 193 4.60 21.30 1.38
C ASP A 193 5.26 22.27 2.35
N GLU A 194 5.00 23.58 2.17
CA GLU A 194 5.59 24.67 2.95
C GLU A 194 4.94 24.87 4.33
N ARG A 195 3.96 24.05 4.71
CA ARG A 195 3.29 24.17 6.01
C ARG A 195 4.24 23.87 7.18
N SER A 196 3.96 24.53 8.30
CA SER A 196 4.71 24.28 9.54
C SER A 196 4.41 22.90 10.13
N ARG A 197 5.29 22.44 11.01
CA ARG A 197 5.08 21.20 11.74
C ARG A 197 3.78 21.23 12.55
N GLU A 198 3.47 22.35 13.19
CA GLU A 198 2.26 22.52 13.99
C GLU A 198 0.99 22.37 13.14
N ALA A 199 1.02 22.85 11.89
CA ALA A 199 -0.09 22.68 10.96
C ALA A 199 -0.31 21.23 10.57
N LEU A 200 0.77 20.47 10.33
CA LEU A 200 0.72 19.04 10.03
C LEU A 200 0.26 18.23 11.26
N GLU A 201 0.73 18.57 12.45
CA GLU A 201 0.30 17.93 13.71
C GLU A 201 -1.18 18.17 14.04
N ALA A 202 -1.69 19.36 13.71
CA ALA A 202 -3.09 19.73 13.91
C ALA A 202 -4.06 19.07 12.93
N ALA A 203 -3.56 18.44 11.85
CA ALA A 203 -4.38 17.87 10.80
C ALA A 203 -3.82 16.52 10.29
N ASP A 204 -2.86 16.55 9.37
CA ASP A 204 -2.45 15.39 8.56
C ASP A 204 -1.85 14.25 9.41
N LEU A 205 -1.17 14.54 10.53
CA LEU A 205 -0.61 13.52 11.41
C LEU A 205 -1.62 12.85 12.36
N ILE A 206 -2.83 13.40 12.50
CA ILE A 206 -3.86 12.84 13.39
C ILE A 206 -4.24 11.41 13.00
N PRO A 207 -4.59 11.09 11.73
CA PRO A 207 -4.92 9.72 11.33
C PRO A 207 -3.75 8.75 11.53
N PHE A 208 -2.53 9.14 11.19
CA PHE A 208 -1.36 8.28 11.37
C PHE A 208 -1.08 7.95 12.83
N ARG A 209 -1.21 8.93 13.72
CA ARG A 209 -1.05 8.73 15.16
C ARG A 209 -2.10 7.78 15.72
N ALA A 210 -3.36 8.01 15.37
CA ALA A 210 -4.47 7.18 15.86
C ALA A 210 -4.39 5.74 15.34
N LEU A 211 -4.11 5.53 14.04
CA LEU A 211 -3.99 4.19 13.50
C LEU A 211 -2.74 3.45 14.00
N SER A 212 -1.63 4.17 14.25
CA SER A 212 -0.45 3.59 14.93
C SER A 212 -0.81 3.01 16.29
N GLN A 213 -1.56 3.77 17.11
CA GLN A 213 -2.04 3.33 18.43
C GLN A 213 -3.02 2.15 18.34
N ALA A 214 -3.78 2.08 17.23
CA ALA A 214 -4.73 0.99 16.95
C ALA A 214 -4.10 -0.21 16.22
N GLY A 215 -2.77 -0.30 16.18
CA GLY A 215 -2.04 -1.45 15.63
C GLY A 215 -1.97 -1.49 14.10
N MET A 216 -1.94 -0.34 13.43
CA MET A 216 -1.60 -0.26 12.00
C MET A 216 -0.28 -0.97 11.72
N ALA A 217 -0.29 -1.88 10.76
CA ALA A 217 0.82 -2.81 10.55
C ALA A 217 1.96 -2.22 9.72
N ALA A 218 1.63 -1.35 8.77
CA ALA A 218 2.63 -0.73 7.91
C ALA A 218 2.31 0.74 7.63
N VAL A 219 3.35 1.48 7.24
CA VAL A 219 3.29 2.86 6.75
C VAL A 219 4.11 2.98 5.47
N MET A 220 3.61 3.77 4.53
CA MET A 220 4.35 4.18 3.34
C MET A 220 4.51 5.71 3.36
N PRO A 221 5.74 6.25 3.41
CA PRO A 221 6.00 7.69 3.35
C PRO A 221 5.86 8.22 1.94
N ALA A 222 5.50 9.49 1.84
CA ALA A 222 5.38 10.23 0.59
C ALA A 222 6.74 10.68 0.03
N HIS A 223 6.87 10.75 -1.30
CA HIS A 223 7.95 11.49 -1.95
C HIS A 223 7.62 12.99 -2.02
N VAL A 224 7.48 13.62 -0.85
CA VAL A 224 7.17 15.06 -0.68
C VAL A 224 8.19 15.66 0.26
N VAL A 225 8.68 16.87 -0.06
CA VAL A 225 9.55 17.67 0.80
C VAL A 225 8.70 18.55 1.72
N TYR A 226 9.06 18.64 2.99
CA TYR A 226 8.46 19.51 4.01
C TYR A 226 9.55 20.42 4.56
N PRO A 227 9.91 21.51 3.89
CA PRO A 227 11.15 22.26 4.14
C PRO A 227 11.19 22.93 5.51
N GLN A 228 10.04 23.17 6.15
CA GLN A 228 9.98 23.65 7.53
C GLN A 228 10.44 22.58 8.55
N ILE A 229 10.52 21.30 8.14
CA ILE A 229 10.93 20.19 8.97
C ILE A 229 12.24 19.59 8.48
N ASP A 230 12.32 19.18 7.22
CA ASP A 230 13.52 18.60 6.61
C ASP A 230 13.58 18.98 5.11
N SER A 231 14.79 19.15 4.60
CA SER A 231 15.03 19.40 3.19
C SER A 231 14.95 18.16 2.29
N GLN A 232 14.93 16.97 2.90
CA GLN A 232 14.77 15.71 2.19
C GLN A 232 13.28 15.33 2.06
N PRO A 233 12.87 14.63 0.99
CA PRO A 233 11.56 13.99 0.93
C PRO A 233 11.33 13.07 2.13
N ALA A 234 10.09 12.95 2.59
CA ALA A 234 9.78 12.20 3.81
C ALA A 234 10.32 10.75 3.80
N GLY A 235 10.30 10.07 2.64
CA GLY A 235 10.83 8.71 2.48
C GLY A 235 12.36 8.59 2.59
N PHE A 236 13.10 9.71 2.56
CA PHE A 236 14.56 9.78 2.69
C PHE A 236 15.01 10.57 3.94
N SER A 237 14.09 10.92 4.84
CA SER A 237 14.35 11.75 6.01
C SER A 237 14.37 10.94 7.30
N GLU A 238 15.54 10.86 7.95
CA GLU A 238 15.67 10.30 9.29
C GLU A 238 14.79 11.03 10.30
N LYS A 239 14.61 12.34 10.12
CA LYS A 239 13.77 13.15 10.99
C LYS A 239 12.31 12.71 10.91
N TRP A 240 11.80 12.47 9.71
CA TRP A 240 10.43 11.99 9.52
C TRP A 240 10.25 10.55 10.00
N LEU A 241 11.12 9.63 9.61
CA LEU A 241 10.88 8.21 9.85
C LEU A 241 11.39 7.74 11.22
N LYS A 242 12.58 8.17 11.65
CA LYS A 242 13.14 7.73 12.96
C LYS A 242 12.64 8.59 14.11
N GLN A 243 12.70 9.93 13.99
CA GLN A 243 12.33 10.79 15.10
C GLN A 243 10.80 10.92 15.22
N ILE A 244 10.11 11.39 14.17
CA ILE A 244 8.69 11.69 14.26
C ILE A 244 7.87 10.38 14.26
N LEU A 245 8.02 9.53 13.23
CA LEU A 245 7.19 8.32 13.10
C LEU A 245 7.51 7.26 14.17
N ARG A 246 8.79 6.88 14.31
CA ARG A 246 9.18 5.84 15.28
C ARG A 246 9.13 6.30 16.73
N GLN A 247 9.78 7.44 17.05
CA GLN A 247 9.96 7.85 18.46
C GLN A 247 8.76 8.64 18.99
N GLU A 248 8.27 9.66 18.28
CA GLU A 248 7.23 10.54 18.81
C GLU A 248 5.83 9.97 18.63
N ILE A 249 5.51 9.38 17.46
CA ILE A 249 4.24 8.71 17.21
C ILE A 249 4.22 7.32 17.85
N GLY A 250 5.38 6.67 17.98
CA GLY A 250 5.50 5.35 18.56
C GLY A 250 5.18 4.21 17.60
N PHE A 251 5.29 4.44 16.29
CA PHE A 251 5.00 3.43 15.29
C PHE A 251 6.06 2.32 15.26
N ASN A 252 5.66 1.08 15.48
CA ASN A 252 6.55 -0.09 15.52
C ASN A 252 6.37 -1.08 14.36
N GLY A 253 5.45 -0.80 13.43
CA GLY A 253 5.19 -1.64 12.26
C GLY A 253 6.24 -1.53 11.17
N VAL A 254 5.93 -2.03 9.99
CA VAL A 254 6.79 -2.02 8.81
C VAL A 254 6.75 -0.65 8.13
N ILE A 255 7.90 -0.12 7.72
CA ILE A 255 7.98 1.06 6.86
C ILE A 255 8.40 0.58 5.47
N PHE A 256 7.46 0.65 4.51
CA PHE A 256 7.75 0.50 3.09
C PHE A 256 8.21 1.85 2.53
N SER A 257 9.14 1.91 1.59
CA SER A 257 9.25 3.13 0.77
C SER A 257 8.04 3.25 -0.15
N ASP A 258 7.75 4.44 -0.66
CA ASP A 258 7.01 4.56 -1.92
C ASP A 258 7.93 4.11 -3.07
N ASP A 259 7.39 3.96 -4.29
CA ASP A 259 8.16 3.44 -5.42
C ASP A 259 9.39 4.33 -5.72
N LEU A 260 10.58 3.75 -5.58
CA LEU A 260 11.85 4.44 -5.81
C LEU A 260 12.09 4.80 -7.27
N THR A 261 11.24 4.35 -8.20
CA THR A 261 11.32 4.72 -9.62
C THR A 261 10.58 6.00 -9.95
N MET A 262 9.74 6.50 -9.04
CA MET A 262 8.99 7.75 -9.23
C MET A 262 9.92 8.96 -9.35
N GLU A 263 9.50 9.97 -10.13
CA GLU A 263 10.28 11.19 -10.36
C GLU A 263 10.59 11.94 -9.05
N GLY A 264 9.65 11.96 -8.10
CA GLY A 264 9.86 12.53 -6.76
C GLY A 264 11.02 11.86 -5.97
N ALA A 265 11.41 10.64 -6.33
CA ALA A 265 12.58 9.96 -5.79
C ALA A 265 13.86 10.22 -6.61
N CYS A 266 13.74 10.58 -7.90
CA CYS A 266 14.87 10.67 -8.82
C CYS A 266 15.86 11.78 -8.47
N GLY A 267 15.42 12.83 -7.78
CA GLY A 267 16.26 13.96 -7.41
C GLY A 267 17.43 13.64 -6.48
N VAL A 268 17.44 12.48 -5.81
CA VAL A 268 18.50 12.09 -4.87
C VAL A 268 19.57 11.16 -5.47
N GLY A 269 19.45 10.77 -6.74
CA GLY A 269 20.49 9.97 -7.41
C GLY A 269 19.99 8.69 -8.09
N GLY A 270 20.91 7.77 -8.40
CA GLY A 270 20.61 6.45 -8.98
C GLY A 270 19.90 5.51 -7.99
N ILE A 271 19.41 4.36 -8.50
CA ILE A 271 18.58 3.44 -7.69
C ILE A 271 19.29 2.93 -6.43
N LYS A 272 20.58 2.66 -6.48
CA LYS A 272 21.37 2.21 -5.32
C LYS A 272 21.43 3.31 -4.24
N GLU A 273 21.58 4.57 -4.66
CA GLU A 273 21.62 5.70 -3.74
C GLU A 273 20.23 5.94 -3.11
N ARG A 274 19.14 5.86 -3.89
CA ARG A 274 17.77 5.97 -3.39
C ARG A 274 17.48 4.87 -2.35
N ALA A 275 17.84 3.62 -2.65
CA ALA A 275 17.66 2.51 -1.72
C ALA A 275 18.50 2.70 -0.45
N ARG A 276 19.77 3.13 -0.56
CA ARG A 276 20.64 3.42 0.58
C ARG A 276 20.02 4.49 1.48
N LEU A 277 19.61 5.62 0.92
CA LEU A 277 18.99 6.72 1.66
C LEU A 277 17.67 6.31 2.33
N SER A 278 16.82 5.52 1.64
CA SER A 278 15.58 5.00 2.23
C SER A 278 15.86 4.13 3.47
N PHE A 279 16.81 3.20 3.38
CA PHE A 279 17.17 2.36 4.53
C PHE A 279 17.82 3.17 5.65
N GLU A 280 18.70 4.10 5.33
CA GLU A 280 19.31 5.01 6.33
C GLU A 280 18.25 5.89 7.01
N ALA A 281 17.26 6.37 6.27
CA ALA A 281 16.13 7.10 6.83
C ALA A 281 15.26 6.25 7.77
N GLY A 282 15.19 4.92 7.59
CA GLY A 282 14.47 4.01 8.46
C GLY A 282 13.40 3.15 7.77
N CYS A 283 13.35 3.13 6.43
CA CYS A 283 12.54 2.14 5.70
C CYS A 283 13.05 0.71 5.97
N ASP A 284 12.13 -0.23 6.08
CA ASP A 284 12.45 -1.67 6.23
C ASP A 284 12.49 -2.36 4.87
N ILE A 285 11.67 -1.89 3.94
CA ILE A 285 11.45 -2.50 2.63
C ILE A 285 11.34 -1.36 1.61
N VAL A 286 12.00 -1.55 0.46
CA VAL A 286 11.92 -0.60 -0.65
C VAL A 286 11.18 -1.20 -1.84
N LEU A 287 10.35 -0.39 -2.51
CA LEU A 287 9.63 -0.75 -3.73
C LEU A 287 10.43 -0.28 -4.95
N VAL A 288 10.57 -1.15 -5.95
CA VAL A 288 11.15 -0.83 -7.26
C VAL A 288 10.22 -1.42 -8.31
N CYS A 289 9.39 -0.57 -8.92
CA CYS A 289 8.31 -0.98 -9.81
C CYS A 289 8.58 -0.55 -11.25
N ASN A 290 8.03 -1.31 -12.21
CA ASN A 290 8.02 -0.97 -13.65
C ASN A 290 9.41 -0.85 -14.31
N ARG A 291 10.49 -1.15 -13.59
CA ARG A 291 11.88 -1.02 -14.03
C ARG A 291 12.70 -2.25 -13.58
N PRO A 292 12.51 -3.39 -14.26
CA PRO A 292 13.26 -4.62 -13.94
C PRO A 292 14.76 -4.45 -14.05
N ASP A 293 15.24 -3.57 -14.93
CA ASP A 293 16.65 -3.19 -15.04
C ASP A 293 17.21 -2.55 -13.75
N LEU A 294 16.42 -1.74 -13.06
CA LEU A 294 16.82 -1.14 -11.78
C LEU A 294 16.80 -2.16 -10.63
N VAL A 295 15.89 -3.15 -10.67
CA VAL A 295 15.95 -4.29 -9.74
C VAL A 295 17.23 -5.08 -9.97
N ASP A 296 17.58 -5.34 -11.22
CA ASP A 296 18.83 -6.05 -11.57
C ASP A 296 20.06 -5.24 -11.16
N GLU A 297 20.03 -3.91 -11.26
CA GLU A 297 21.10 -3.05 -10.75
C GLU A 297 21.26 -3.16 -9.23
N LEU A 298 20.15 -3.22 -8.46
CA LEU A 298 20.20 -3.40 -7.01
C LEU A 298 20.76 -4.78 -6.63
N ARG A 299 20.34 -5.85 -7.29
CA ARG A 299 20.88 -7.20 -7.05
C ARG A 299 22.40 -7.27 -7.27
N ASN A 300 22.93 -6.47 -8.19
CA ASN A 300 24.34 -6.46 -8.56
C ASN A 300 25.15 -5.52 -7.66
N GLY A 301 25.55 -6.05 -6.49
CA GLY A 301 26.53 -5.40 -5.61
C GLY A 301 25.97 -4.31 -4.69
N PHE A 302 24.64 -4.18 -4.55
CA PHE A 302 24.06 -3.42 -3.45
C PHE A 302 23.85 -4.34 -2.25
N HIS A 303 24.30 -3.89 -1.09
CA HIS A 303 24.09 -4.58 0.18
C HIS A 303 23.24 -3.70 1.09
N ALA A 304 22.00 -4.11 1.31
CA ALA A 304 21.14 -3.43 2.26
C ALA A 304 21.74 -3.51 3.68
N PRO A 305 21.54 -2.47 4.49
CA PRO A 305 21.92 -2.54 5.90
C PRO A 305 21.29 -3.74 6.62
N ALA A 306 22.02 -4.34 7.54
CA ALA A 306 21.49 -5.44 8.33
C ALA A 306 20.26 -4.99 9.14
N ASN A 307 19.15 -5.70 8.96
CA ASN A 307 17.91 -5.50 9.71
C ASN A 307 17.53 -6.83 10.36
N ALA A 308 17.81 -6.97 11.65
CA ALA A 308 17.54 -8.20 12.40
C ALA A 308 16.06 -8.56 12.46
N ASP A 309 15.18 -7.56 12.34
CA ASP A 309 13.73 -7.72 12.45
C ASP A 309 13.06 -7.99 11.10
N LEU A 310 13.80 -7.89 9.97
CA LEU A 310 13.21 -7.95 8.63
C LEU A 310 12.37 -9.21 8.39
N ALA A 311 12.87 -10.38 8.82
CA ALA A 311 12.15 -11.64 8.67
C ALA A 311 10.82 -11.64 9.44
N ALA A 312 10.83 -11.12 10.68
CA ALA A 312 9.62 -10.99 11.52
C ALA A 312 8.65 -9.95 10.92
N ARG A 313 9.15 -8.85 10.38
CA ARG A 313 8.35 -7.81 9.70
C ARG A 313 7.66 -8.37 8.47
N TRP A 314 8.36 -9.09 7.61
CA TRP A 314 7.76 -9.79 6.48
C TRP A 314 6.70 -10.81 6.90
N GLN A 315 6.99 -11.62 7.93
CA GLN A 315 6.03 -12.60 8.44
C GLN A 315 4.79 -11.93 9.03
N TYR A 316 4.94 -10.78 9.67
CA TYR A 316 3.83 -10.01 10.21
C TYR A 316 2.90 -9.46 9.12
N MET A 317 3.43 -9.16 7.93
CA MET A 317 2.65 -8.67 6.77
C MET A 317 1.98 -9.79 5.97
N ALA A 318 2.35 -11.06 6.20
CA ALA A 318 1.71 -12.19 5.53
C ALA A 318 0.23 -12.28 5.91
N ASN A 319 -0.59 -12.70 4.94
CA ASN A 319 -2.01 -12.94 5.16
C ASN A 319 -2.23 -14.00 6.25
N THR A 320 -3.23 -13.80 7.08
CA THR A 320 -3.56 -14.73 8.18
C THR A 320 -4.58 -15.79 7.78
N LEU A 321 -5.26 -15.63 6.64
CA LEU A 321 -6.17 -16.63 6.07
C LEU A 321 -5.47 -17.43 4.98
N THR A 322 -5.75 -18.70 4.93
CA THR A 322 -5.46 -19.54 3.76
C THR A 322 -6.44 -19.21 2.63
N ILE A 323 -6.06 -19.56 1.39
CA ILE A 323 -6.95 -19.42 0.21
C ILE A 323 -8.29 -20.15 0.44
N GLN A 324 -8.27 -21.32 1.09
CA GLN A 324 -9.47 -22.09 1.34
C GLN A 324 -10.37 -21.42 2.39
N GLU A 325 -9.83 -20.96 3.51
CA GLU A 325 -10.59 -20.24 4.53
C GLU A 325 -11.23 -18.96 3.95
N ALA A 326 -10.52 -18.21 3.12
CA ALA A 326 -11.08 -17.05 2.44
C ALA A 326 -12.20 -17.46 1.47
N ALA A 327 -12.05 -18.55 0.73
CA ALA A 327 -13.10 -19.06 -0.17
C ALA A 327 -14.34 -19.54 0.62
N ASP A 328 -14.15 -20.17 1.77
CA ASP A 328 -15.24 -20.60 2.66
C ASP A 328 -16.01 -19.37 3.20
N ILE A 329 -15.31 -18.31 3.59
CA ILE A 329 -15.92 -17.03 3.99
C ILE A 329 -16.75 -16.46 2.83
N MET A 330 -16.22 -16.44 1.61
CA MET A 330 -16.92 -15.92 0.43
C MET A 330 -18.22 -16.67 0.11
N ALA A 331 -18.31 -17.95 0.49
CA ALA A 331 -19.51 -18.76 0.30
C ALA A 331 -20.64 -18.46 1.30
N THR A 332 -20.37 -17.69 2.36
CA THR A 332 -21.37 -17.39 3.40
C THR A 332 -22.37 -16.32 2.93
N GLU A 333 -23.63 -16.44 3.38
CA GLU A 333 -24.68 -15.44 3.12
C GLU A 333 -24.28 -14.04 3.63
N ALA A 334 -23.61 -13.96 4.79
CA ALA A 334 -23.16 -12.71 5.37
C ALA A 334 -22.13 -11.99 4.48
N PHE A 335 -21.19 -12.73 3.87
CA PHE A 335 -20.21 -12.16 2.96
C PHE A 335 -20.85 -11.73 1.64
N GLN A 336 -21.75 -12.55 1.06
CA GLN A 336 -22.47 -12.22 -0.16
C GLN A 336 -23.35 -10.97 0.01
N ALA A 337 -23.97 -10.79 1.17
CA ALA A 337 -24.70 -9.56 1.51
C ALA A 337 -23.76 -8.35 1.58
N ALA A 338 -22.57 -8.51 2.19
CA ALA A 338 -21.55 -7.45 2.25
C ALA A 338 -21.00 -7.08 0.85
N GLN A 339 -20.78 -8.07 -0.02
CA GLN A 339 -20.39 -7.83 -1.43
C GLN A 339 -21.44 -7.00 -2.16
N GLN A 340 -22.72 -7.39 -2.05
CA GLN A 340 -23.82 -6.67 -2.68
C GLN A 340 -23.97 -5.23 -2.17
N ALA A 341 -23.83 -5.03 -0.85
CA ALA A 341 -23.88 -3.72 -0.24
C ALA A 341 -22.71 -2.85 -0.71
N THR A 342 -21.47 -3.38 -0.69
CA THR A 342 -20.26 -2.69 -1.16
C THR A 342 -20.37 -2.32 -2.64
N ALA A 343 -20.81 -3.23 -3.51
CA ALA A 343 -20.94 -2.98 -4.94
C ALA A 343 -21.92 -1.86 -5.28
N LYS A 344 -22.97 -1.67 -4.46
CA LYS A 344 -23.94 -0.58 -4.65
C LYS A 344 -23.37 0.80 -4.35
N LEU A 345 -22.30 0.90 -3.58
CA LEU A 345 -21.63 2.16 -3.27
C LEU A 345 -20.75 2.65 -4.43
N ALA A 346 -20.27 1.75 -5.28
CA ALA A 346 -19.41 2.09 -6.40
C ALA A 346 -20.21 2.74 -7.53
N THR A 347 -19.91 3.98 -7.87
CA THR A 347 -20.55 4.71 -8.98
C THR A 347 -19.66 4.80 -10.21
N PRO A 348 -20.20 4.96 -11.44
CA PRO A 348 -19.38 5.19 -12.63
C PRO A 348 -18.47 6.42 -12.53
N LYS A 349 -18.87 7.45 -11.78
CA LYS A 349 -18.06 8.66 -11.56
C LYS A 349 -16.81 8.37 -10.72
N ASP A 350 -16.93 7.51 -9.72
CA ASP A 350 -15.83 7.15 -8.83
C ASP A 350 -14.76 6.34 -9.56
N ILE A 351 -15.17 5.64 -10.61
CA ILE A 351 -14.33 4.76 -11.42
C ILE A 351 -13.62 5.53 -12.53
N ALA A 352 -14.30 6.50 -13.15
CA ALA A 352 -13.84 7.19 -14.35
C ALA A 352 -13.02 8.48 -14.07
N GLY A 353 -13.04 8.98 -12.85
CA GLY A 353 -12.49 10.30 -12.52
C GLY A 353 -11.06 10.26 -11.99
N GLY A 354 -10.13 10.96 -12.64
CA GLY A 354 -8.85 11.33 -12.08
C GLY A 354 -7.61 10.81 -12.82
N VAL A 355 -6.45 11.24 -12.36
CA VAL A 355 -5.13 10.85 -12.86
C VAL A 355 -4.91 9.35 -12.60
N LYS A 356 -4.34 8.64 -13.56
CA LYS A 356 -3.90 7.24 -13.37
C LYS A 356 -2.77 7.22 -12.34
N VAL A 357 -2.89 6.35 -11.35
CA VAL A 357 -1.92 6.24 -10.26
C VAL A 357 -1.20 4.91 -10.35
N GLY A 358 0.14 4.94 -10.42
CA GLY A 358 1.00 3.76 -10.33
C GLY A 358 0.87 2.76 -11.50
N GLU A 359 0.34 3.15 -12.66
CA GLU A 359 0.40 2.36 -13.88
C GLU A 359 1.54 2.88 -14.76
N ALA A 360 2.48 2.01 -15.13
CA ALA A 360 3.41 2.31 -16.22
C ALA A 360 2.63 2.41 -17.53
N PHE A 361 2.99 3.39 -18.34
CA PHE A 361 2.48 3.60 -19.68
C PHE A 361 3.12 2.60 -20.65
#